data_8201633cbd47d8539b1a9ffa455b9e22
#
_entry.id   8201633cbd47d8539b1a9ffa455b9e22
#
_cell.length_a   1.000
_cell.length_b   1.000
_cell.length_c   1.000
_cell.angle_alpha   90.00
_cell.angle_beta   90.00
_cell.angle_gamma   90.00
#
_symmetry.space_group_name_H-M   'P 1'
#
loop_
_entity.id
_entity.type
_entity.pdbx_description
1 polymer ?
#
loop_
_entity_poly.entity_id
_entity_poly.type
_entity_poly.pdbx_seq_one_letter_code
_entity_poly.pdbx_strand_id
1 'polypeptide(L)'
;EALRRTLAHIGEEAFRFGIRLETEIPQGKGMASSSADIAAVSYAAARAYGRELTGREIMDIAIAIEPSDGIAFAGLSHVSHTTGELFGQYHNVPLLGVSIFDAGGEVDTIAYYQSKGNAGDQDDAYRALLHTVDQAFAVSGAEKERLLGQAATESARRNQQHLEKPELERFITAAQSRGALGVLVAHSGTVVGALWA
;
A
#
# COMPACT_ATOMS: atom_id res chain seq x y z
N GLU A 1 0.27 -19.11 8.55
CA GLU A 1 -1.15 -18.73 8.59
C GLU A 1 -1.71 -18.49 7.17
N ALA A 2 -1.04 -17.74 6.29
CA ALA A 2 -1.47 -17.49 4.91
C ALA A 2 -1.78 -18.81 4.16
N LEU A 3 -0.85 -19.76 4.19
CA LEU A 3 -1.06 -21.07 3.58
C LEU A 3 -2.32 -21.76 4.11
N ARG A 4 -2.49 -21.84 5.42
CA ARG A 4 -3.65 -22.49 6.05
C ARG A 4 -4.99 -21.86 5.62
N ARG A 5 -5.04 -20.51 5.59
CA ARG A 5 -6.24 -19.79 5.17
C ARG A 5 -6.53 -19.95 3.69
N THR A 6 -5.48 -19.96 2.86
CA THR A 6 -5.64 -20.20 1.43
C THR A 6 -6.20 -21.59 1.17
N LEU A 7 -5.66 -22.64 1.82
CA LEU A 7 -6.19 -24.00 1.68
C LEU A 7 -7.67 -24.07 2.08
N ALA A 8 -8.03 -23.49 3.23
CA ALA A 8 -9.42 -23.42 3.67
C ALA A 8 -10.32 -22.69 2.66
N HIS A 9 -9.82 -21.60 2.07
CA HIS A 9 -10.55 -20.82 1.07
C HIS A 9 -10.83 -21.61 -0.22
N ILE A 10 -9.84 -22.39 -0.68
CA ILE A 10 -10.00 -23.21 -1.90
C ILE A 10 -10.61 -24.60 -1.65
N GLY A 11 -10.94 -24.93 -0.39
CA GLY A 11 -11.57 -26.20 -0.02
C GLY A 11 -10.61 -27.39 0.08
N GLU A 12 -9.33 -27.13 0.37
CA GLU A 12 -8.30 -28.16 0.54
C GLU A 12 -7.94 -28.37 2.00
N GLU A 13 -7.79 -29.63 2.43
CA GLU A 13 -7.51 -29.96 3.83
C GLU A 13 -6.01 -30.02 4.16
N ALA A 14 -5.16 -30.30 3.19
CA ALA A 14 -3.73 -30.48 3.39
C ALA A 14 -2.89 -29.94 2.22
N PHE A 15 -1.76 -29.34 2.54
CA PHE A 15 -0.78 -28.93 1.54
C PHE A 15 0.20 -30.07 1.26
N ARG A 16 0.29 -30.47 -0.01
CA ARG A 16 1.07 -31.65 -0.46
C ARG A 16 2.42 -31.28 -1.08
N PHE A 17 2.80 -30.02 -1.02
CA PHE A 17 4.00 -29.49 -1.65
C PHE A 17 4.91 -28.84 -0.60
N GLY A 18 6.21 -28.75 -0.91
CA GLY A 18 7.10 -27.87 -0.17
C GLY A 18 6.83 -26.40 -0.52
N ILE A 19 6.93 -25.50 0.45
CA ILE A 19 6.87 -24.07 0.23
C ILE A 19 8.18 -23.41 0.68
N ARG A 20 8.71 -22.53 -0.14
CA ARG A 20 9.86 -21.69 0.19
C ARG A 20 9.49 -20.25 -0.14
N LEU A 21 9.63 -19.38 0.84
CA LEU A 21 9.43 -17.94 0.68
C LEU A 21 10.79 -17.25 0.62
N GLU A 22 11.01 -16.47 -0.42
CA GLU A 22 12.18 -15.61 -0.58
C GLU A 22 11.68 -14.19 -0.82
N THR A 23 12.21 -13.22 -0.08
CA THR A 23 11.82 -11.82 -0.22
C THR A 23 13.06 -10.93 -0.17
N GLU A 24 13.09 -9.90 -1.00
CA GLU A 24 14.06 -8.82 -0.96
C GLU A 24 13.44 -7.51 -0.43
N ILE A 25 12.13 -7.53 -0.12
CA ILE A 25 11.44 -6.36 0.39
C ILE A 25 11.81 -6.14 1.87
N PRO A 26 12.41 -4.99 2.22
CA PRO A 26 12.80 -4.71 3.60
C PRO A 26 11.60 -4.74 4.55
N GLN A 27 11.74 -5.47 5.66
CA GLN A 27 10.71 -5.56 6.69
C GLN A 27 10.70 -4.33 7.61
N GLY A 28 9.55 -4.00 8.21
CA GLY A 28 9.39 -2.90 9.16
C GLY A 28 9.56 -1.49 8.56
N LYS A 29 9.66 -1.38 7.23
CA LYS A 29 9.86 -0.11 6.51
C LYS A 29 8.58 0.50 5.95
N GLY A 30 7.46 -0.23 5.98
CA GLY A 30 6.19 0.18 5.39
C GLY A 30 6.16 0.04 3.86
N MET A 31 6.89 -0.94 3.34
CA MET A 31 6.94 -1.29 1.92
C MET A 31 6.04 -2.47 1.58
N ALA A 32 5.01 -2.72 2.38
CA ALA A 32 4.03 -3.80 2.22
C ALA A 32 4.65 -5.22 2.15
N SER A 33 5.79 -5.46 2.80
CA SER A 33 6.48 -6.76 2.75
C SER A 33 5.60 -7.90 3.25
N SER A 34 4.90 -7.73 4.36
CA SER A 34 4.00 -8.75 4.91
C SER A 34 2.81 -9.03 3.98
N SER A 35 2.16 -7.98 3.45
CA SER A 35 1.06 -8.14 2.48
C SER A 35 1.55 -8.84 1.20
N ALA A 36 2.78 -8.55 0.74
CA ALA A 36 3.40 -9.22 -0.41
C ALA A 36 3.65 -10.71 -0.14
N ASP A 37 4.18 -11.05 1.03
CA ASP A 37 4.44 -12.43 1.44
C ASP A 37 3.13 -13.23 1.54
N ILE A 38 2.07 -12.65 2.12
CA ILE A 38 0.74 -13.26 2.18
C ILE A 38 0.20 -13.50 0.77
N ALA A 39 0.26 -12.52 -0.10
CA ALA A 39 -0.22 -12.62 -1.48
C ALA A 39 0.57 -13.69 -2.25
N ALA A 40 1.89 -13.69 -2.17
CA ALA A 40 2.75 -14.65 -2.86
C ALA A 40 2.47 -16.10 -2.42
N VAL A 41 2.35 -16.34 -1.11
CA VAL A 41 1.99 -17.66 -0.57
C VAL A 41 0.62 -18.09 -1.04
N SER A 42 -0.36 -17.18 -1.02
CA SER A 42 -1.74 -17.49 -1.41
C SER A 42 -1.86 -17.82 -2.90
N TYR A 43 -1.25 -17.01 -3.77
CA TYR A 43 -1.21 -17.30 -5.21
C TYR A 43 -0.51 -18.62 -5.51
N ALA A 44 0.66 -18.86 -4.93
CA ALA A 44 1.43 -20.07 -5.17
C ALA A 44 0.67 -21.33 -4.69
N ALA A 45 0.08 -21.26 -3.49
CA ALA A 45 -0.69 -22.37 -2.94
C ALA A 45 -1.92 -22.68 -3.79
N ALA A 46 -2.72 -21.69 -4.18
CA ALA A 46 -3.89 -21.88 -5.03
C ALA A 46 -3.51 -22.46 -6.40
N ARG A 47 -2.48 -21.94 -7.05
CA ARG A 47 -1.99 -22.44 -8.33
C ARG A 47 -1.51 -23.88 -8.29
N ALA A 48 -0.92 -24.31 -7.17
CA ALA A 48 -0.52 -25.71 -6.99
C ALA A 48 -1.70 -26.69 -7.06
N TYR A 49 -2.92 -26.19 -6.80
CA TYR A 49 -4.19 -26.93 -6.94
C TYR A 49 -4.99 -26.55 -8.20
N GLY A 50 -4.36 -25.87 -9.15
CA GLY A 50 -5.02 -25.45 -10.39
C GLY A 50 -6.09 -24.38 -10.20
N ARG A 51 -6.03 -23.60 -9.11
CA ARG A 51 -6.96 -22.51 -8.80
C ARG A 51 -6.28 -21.15 -9.02
N GLU A 52 -7.05 -20.19 -9.48
CA GLU A 52 -6.64 -18.79 -9.56
C GLU A 52 -7.46 -17.99 -8.54
N LEU A 53 -6.78 -17.12 -7.80
CA LEU A 53 -7.41 -16.22 -6.84
C LEU A 53 -7.49 -14.81 -7.44
N THR A 54 -8.62 -14.17 -7.21
CA THR A 54 -8.80 -12.75 -7.50
C THR A 54 -8.12 -11.87 -6.47
N GLY A 55 -7.87 -10.60 -6.80
CA GLY A 55 -7.34 -9.62 -5.83
C GLY A 55 -8.24 -9.50 -4.60
N ARG A 56 -9.55 -9.64 -4.75
CA ARG A 56 -10.50 -9.62 -3.64
C ARG A 56 -10.30 -10.81 -2.70
N GLU A 57 -10.18 -12.02 -3.22
CA GLU A 57 -9.95 -13.22 -2.41
C GLU A 57 -8.60 -13.17 -1.68
N ILE A 58 -7.56 -12.64 -2.33
CA ILE A 58 -6.26 -12.39 -1.66
C ILE A 58 -6.41 -11.38 -0.52
N MET A 59 -7.14 -10.29 -0.75
CA MET A 59 -7.38 -9.28 0.27
C MET A 59 -8.16 -9.86 1.46
N ASP A 60 -9.18 -10.69 1.22
CA ASP A 60 -9.96 -11.35 2.27
C ASP A 60 -9.09 -12.30 3.12
N ILE A 61 -8.17 -13.03 2.48
CA ILE A 61 -7.20 -13.87 3.17
C ILE A 61 -6.25 -13.03 4.01
N ALA A 62 -5.74 -11.92 3.46
CA ALA A 62 -4.78 -11.05 4.12
C ALA A 62 -5.38 -10.37 5.35
N ILE A 63 -6.54 -9.74 5.22
CA ILE A 63 -7.25 -9.07 6.32
C ILE A 63 -7.60 -10.03 7.47
N ALA A 64 -7.89 -11.28 7.15
CA ALA A 64 -8.11 -12.29 8.17
C ALA A 64 -6.85 -12.65 8.99
N ILE A 65 -5.67 -12.17 8.57
CA ILE A 65 -4.38 -12.36 9.25
C ILE A 65 -3.98 -11.09 9.97
N GLU A 66 -3.96 -9.98 9.24
CA GLU A 66 -3.52 -8.66 9.74
C GLU A 66 -4.03 -7.52 8.84
N PRO A 67 -4.04 -6.26 9.32
CA PRO A 67 -4.28 -5.12 8.45
C PRO A 67 -3.32 -5.12 7.25
N SER A 68 -3.87 -5.01 6.04
CA SER A 68 -3.11 -5.24 4.81
C SER A 68 -3.32 -4.15 3.77
N ASP A 69 -2.27 -3.88 3.00
CA ASP A 69 -2.31 -2.94 1.90
C ASP A 69 -3.00 -3.53 0.66
N GLY A 70 -3.55 -2.68 -0.18
CA GLY A 70 -4.31 -3.06 -1.38
C GLY A 70 -3.47 -3.58 -2.56
N ILE A 71 -2.30 -4.17 -2.31
CA ILE A 71 -1.35 -4.60 -3.35
C ILE A 71 -1.87 -5.71 -4.26
N ALA A 72 -2.89 -6.43 -3.84
CA ALA A 72 -3.53 -7.48 -4.64
C ALA A 72 -4.46 -6.92 -5.75
N PHE A 73 -4.80 -5.65 -5.69
CA PHE A 73 -5.63 -4.99 -6.70
C PHE A 73 -4.77 -4.35 -7.78
N ALA A 74 -5.19 -4.47 -9.03
CA ALA A 74 -4.49 -3.86 -10.15
C ALA A 74 -4.67 -2.33 -10.17
N GLY A 75 -3.63 -1.59 -10.56
CA GLY A 75 -3.67 -0.13 -10.66
C GLY A 75 -3.51 0.58 -9.31
N LEU A 76 -4.17 1.72 -9.12
CA LEU A 76 -4.24 2.43 -7.86
C LEU A 76 -5.58 2.12 -7.19
N SER A 77 -5.55 1.64 -5.96
CA SER A 77 -6.75 1.24 -5.23
C SER A 77 -6.95 2.06 -3.95
N HIS A 78 -8.20 2.44 -3.69
CA HIS A 78 -8.64 3.02 -2.43
C HIS A 78 -9.32 1.92 -1.62
N VAL A 79 -8.65 1.44 -0.57
CA VAL A 79 -9.11 0.31 0.25
C VAL A 79 -9.06 0.65 1.73
N SER A 80 -9.93 0.03 2.50
CA SER A 80 -9.77 -0.05 3.95
C SER A 80 -8.74 -1.11 4.29
N HIS A 81 -7.61 -0.72 4.86
CA HIS A 81 -6.56 -1.65 5.27
C HIS A 81 -6.96 -2.57 6.43
N THR A 82 -8.06 -2.25 7.14
CA THR A 82 -8.58 -3.04 8.27
C THR A 82 -9.73 -3.95 7.90
N THR A 83 -10.59 -3.56 6.94
CA THR A 83 -11.76 -4.36 6.52
C THR A 83 -11.58 -4.99 5.15
N GLY A 84 -10.57 -4.56 4.39
CA GLY A 84 -10.37 -4.97 3.00
C GLY A 84 -11.40 -4.38 2.03
N GLU A 85 -12.29 -3.52 2.45
CA GLU A 85 -13.30 -2.92 1.58
C GLU A 85 -12.65 -2.07 0.49
N LEU A 86 -13.02 -2.32 -0.75
CA LEU A 86 -12.55 -1.57 -1.91
C LEU A 86 -13.55 -0.45 -2.22
N PHE A 87 -13.17 0.79 -1.95
CA PHE A 87 -13.99 1.98 -2.20
C PHE A 87 -13.83 2.52 -3.63
N GLY A 88 -12.66 2.32 -4.24
CA GLY A 88 -12.38 2.76 -5.59
C GLY A 88 -11.15 2.09 -6.18
N GLN A 89 -11.12 2.00 -7.50
CA GLN A 89 -9.99 1.45 -8.25
C GLN A 89 -9.78 2.26 -9.52
N TYR A 90 -8.55 2.68 -9.75
CA TYR A 90 -8.15 3.49 -10.88
C TYR A 90 -7.22 2.70 -11.79
N HIS A 91 -7.60 2.58 -13.04
CA HIS A 91 -6.82 1.95 -14.09
C HIS A 91 -6.03 3.01 -14.89
N ASN A 92 -5.12 2.59 -15.73
CA ASN A 92 -4.27 3.50 -16.55
C ASN A 92 -3.43 4.46 -15.68
N VAL A 93 -2.85 3.92 -14.61
CA VAL A 93 -1.86 4.62 -13.79
C VAL A 93 -0.64 4.89 -14.66
N PRO A 94 -0.11 6.14 -14.71
CA PRO A 94 1.11 6.42 -15.44
C PRO A 94 2.30 5.66 -14.85
N LEU A 95 3.29 5.37 -15.68
CA LEU A 95 4.56 4.83 -15.20
C LEU A 95 5.32 5.95 -14.51
N LEU A 96 5.50 5.85 -13.21
CA LEU A 96 6.21 6.82 -12.38
C LEU A 96 7.45 6.19 -11.76
N GLY A 97 8.55 6.93 -11.78
CA GLY A 97 9.75 6.59 -11.01
C GLY A 97 9.56 6.90 -9.53
N VAL A 98 10.14 6.06 -8.65
CA VAL A 98 10.16 6.32 -7.20
C VAL A 98 11.58 6.21 -6.69
N SER A 99 12.10 7.29 -6.10
CA SER A 99 13.34 7.25 -5.33
C SER A 99 13.01 7.11 -3.85
N ILE A 100 13.41 5.99 -3.25
CA ILE A 100 13.12 5.69 -1.85
C ILE A 100 14.29 6.15 -0.98
N PHE A 101 13.96 6.83 0.11
CA PHE A 101 14.88 7.25 1.16
C PHE A 101 14.45 6.60 2.48
N ASP A 102 15.37 5.83 3.08
CA ASP A 102 15.20 5.22 4.39
C ASP A 102 16.05 5.97 5.43
N ALA A 103 15.36 6.67 6.33
CA ALA A 103 16.01 7.37 7.44
C ALA A 103 16.49 6.43 8.56
N GLY A 104 16.31 5.13 8.42
CA GLY A 104 16.61 4.12 9.43
C GLY A 104 15.42 3.87 10.39
N GLY A 105 15.67 2.99 11.39
CA GLY A 105 14.61 2.54 12.30
C GLY A 105 13.70 1.49 11.68
N GLU A 106 12.76 1.01 12.47
CA GLU A 106 11.73 0.04 12.08
C GLU A 106 10.42 0.36 12.81
N VAL A 107 9.30 0.04 12.20
CA VAL A 107 7.97 0.14 12.82
C VAL A 107 7.38 -1.24 12.94
N ASP A 108 7.02 -1.63 14.16
CA ASP A 108 6.16 -2.80 14.38
C ASP A 108 4.74 -2.42 13.94
N THR A 109 4.36 -2.87 12.76
CA THR A 109 3.07 -2.54 12.13
C THR A 109 1.90 -3.06 12.95
N ILE A 110 2.03 -4.22 13.59
CA ILE A 110 0.95 -4.81 14.41
C ILE A 110 0.74 -3.95 15.66
N ALA A 111 1.80 -3.64 16.39
CA ALA A 111 1.75 -2.77 17.57
C ALA A 111 1.23 -1.37 17.22
N TYR A 112 1.64 -0.83 16.08
CA TYR A 112 1.18 0.45 15.56
C TYR A 112 -0.34 0.49 15.35
N TYR A 113 -0.93 -0.49 14.69
CA TYR A 113 -2.38 -0.52 14.47
C TYR A 113 -3.17 -0.82 15.73
N GLN A 114 -2.66 -1.64 16.63
CA GLN A 114 -3.29 -1.91 17.93
C GLN A 114 -3.38 -0.65 18.80
N SER A 115 -2.40 0.26 18.71
CA SER A 115 -2.37 1.50 19.50
C SER A 115 -3.34 2.58 19.00
N LYS A 116 -3.82 2.50 17.76
CA LYS A 116 -4.56 3.60 17.11
C LYS A 116 -6.07 3.53 17.19
N GLY A 117 -6.67 2.42 17.54
CA GLY A 117 -8.13 2.28 17.50
C GLY A 117 -8.70 2.57 16.10
N ASN A 118 -9.98 2.31 15.91
CA ASN A 118 -10.69 2.66 14.67
C ASN A 118 -11.04 4.17 14.64
N ALA A 119 -10.06 5.03 14.40
CA ALA A 119 -10.35 6.42 14.04
C ALA A 119 -10.88 6.42 12.62
N GLY A 120 -12.17 6.52 12.46
CA GLY A 120 -12.82 6.65 11.17
C GLY A 120 -12.42 7.97 10.54
N ASP A 121 -11.60 7.93 9.51
CA ASP A 121 -11.24 9.07 8.68
C ASP A 121 -12.42 9.50 7.80
N GLN A 122 -13.33 10.29 8.35
CA GLN A 122 -14.34 11.02 7.59
C GLN A 122 -14.07 12.54 7.62
N ASP A 123 -12.82 12.93 7.60
CA ASP A 123 -12.39 14.32 7.54
C ASP A 123 -12.61 14.88 6.12
N ASP A 124 -13.19 16.09 6.03
CA ASP A 124 -13.41 16.81 4.77
C ASP A 124 -12.11 16.98 3.95
N ALA A 125 -11.01 17.08 4.62
CA ALA A 125 -9.72 17.20 3.99
C ALA A 125 -9.23 15.87 3.37
N TYR A 126 -9.62 14.71 3.89
CA TYR A 126 -9.39 13.41 3.22
C TYR A 126 -10.25 13.28 1.96
N ARG A 127 -11.49 13.76 2.01
CA ARG A 127 -12.35 13.83 0.81
C ARG A 127 -11.75 14.74 -0.27
N ALA A 128 -11.16 15.88 0.11
CA ALA A 128 -10.46 16.76 -0.83
C ALA A 128 -9.25 16.08 -1.49
N LEU A 129 -8.51 15.26 -0.74
CA LEU A 129 -7.43 14.45 -1.27
C LEU A 129 -7.94 13.45 -2.31
N LEU A 130 -8.97 12.69 -1.99
CA LEU A 130 -9.60 11.73 -2.91
C LEU A 130 -10.12 12.42 -4.17
N HIS A 131 -10.74 13.59 -4.02
CA HIS A 131 -11.18 14.39 -5.17
C HIS A 131 -10.02 14.79 -6.08
N THR A 132 -8.84 15.11 -5.54
CA THR A 132 -7.64 15.36 -6.36
C THR A 132 -7.22 14.12 -7.14
N VAL A 133 -7.33 12.93 -6.55
CA VAL A 133 -7.08 11.66 -7.24
C VAL A 133 -8.10 11.45 -8.36
N ASP A 134 -9.40 11.67 -8.11
CA ASP A 134 -10.44 11.57 -9.13
C ASP A 134 -10.17 12.52 -10.30
N GLN A 135 -9.79 13.77 -10.02
CA GLN A 135 -9.40 14.74 -11.05
C GLN A 135 -8.18 14.25 -11.86
N ALA A 136 -7.19 13.65 -11.21
CA ALA A 136 -6.03 13.09 -11.90
C ALA A 136 -6.43 12.02 -12.92
N PHE A 137 -7.40 11.18 -12.60
CA PHE A 137 -7.88 10.15 -13.51
C PHE A 137 -8.89 10.63 -14.56
N ALA A 138 -9.39 11.86 -14.43
CA ALA A 138 -10.20 12.52 -15.44
C ALA A 138 -9.36 13.20 -16.57
N VAL A 139 -8.06 13.36 -16.35
CA VAL A 139 -7.12 13.97 -17.30
C VAL A 139 -6.04 12.97 -17.74
N SER A 140 -5.12 13.38 -18.62
CA SER A 140 -4.04 12.54 -19.13
C SER A 140 -2.70 13.28 -19.21
N GLY A 141 -1.61 12.54 -19.43
CA GLY A 141 -0.26 13.10 -19.59
C GLY A 141 0.25 13.80 -18.35
N ALA A 142 1.07 14.81 -18.54
CA ALA A 142 1.76 15.53 -17.45
C ALA A 142 0.83 16.11 -16.38
N GLU A 143 -0.40 16.47 -16.74
CA GLU A 143 -1.37 16.98 -15.78
C GLU A 143 -1.85 15.88 -14.80
N LYS A 144 -2.09 14.66 -15.29
CA LYS A 144 -2.37 13.50 -14.45
C LYS A 144 -1.23 13.25 -13.47
N GLU A 145 -0.01 13.21 -13.95
CA GLU A 145 1.20 12.97 -13.15
C GLU A 145 1.37 14.04 -12.07
N ARG A 146 1.18 15.31 -12.43
CA ARG A 146 1.23 16.45 -11.50
C ARG A 146 0.20 16.33 -10.38
N LEU A 147 -1.05 16.00 -10.70
CA LEU A 147 -2.12 15.85 -9.72
C LEU A 147 -1.88 14.65 -8.79
N LEU A 148 -1.37 13.54 -9.32
CA LEU A 148 -0.99 12.39 -8.50
C LEU A 148 0.16 12.74 -7.53
N GLY A 149 1.16 13.47 -7.99
CA GLY A 149 2.24 13.97 -7.15
C GLY A 149 1.75 14.92 -6.05
N GLN A 150 0.81 15.80 -6.38
CA GLN A 150 0.17 16.69 -5.42
C GLN A 150 -0.62 15.90 -4.36
N ALA A 151 -1.44 14.93 -4.77
CA ALA A 151 -2.20 14.08 -3.87
C ALA A 151 -1.27 13.26 -2.95
N ALA A 152 -0.19 12.70 -3.49
CA ALA A 152 0.79 11.96 -2.70
C ALA A 152 1.44 12.86 -1.63
N THR A 153 1.82 14.09 -1.98
CA THR A 153 2.44 15.04 -1.04
C THR A 153 1.48 15.45 0.07
N GLU A 154 0.22 15.70 -0.26
CA GLU A 154 -0.79 16.03 0.73
C GLU A 154 -1.06 14.84 1.66
N SER A 155 -1.15 13.62 1.12
CA SER A 155 -1.25 12.39 1.91
C SER A 155 -0.05 12.22 2.86
N ALA A 156 1.16 12.51 2.38
CA ALA A 156 2.37 12.43 3.19
C ALA A 156 2.34 13.42 4.38
N ARG A 157 1.88 14.65 4.17
CA ARG A 157 1.70 15.66 5.22
C ARG A 157 0.67 15.23 6.26
N ARG A 158 -0.45 14.65 5.83
CA ARG A 158 -1.49 14.15 6.73
C ARG A 158 -1.01 13.01 7.59
N ASN A 159 -0.20 12.13 7.03
CA ASN A 159 0.37 11.01 7.77
C ASN A 159 1.21 11.45 8.99
N GLN A 160 1.72 12.69 9.01
CA GLN A 160 2.49 13.21 10.15
C GLN A 160 1.71 13.25 11.47
N GLN A 161 0.39 13.36 11.42
CA GLN A 161 -0.47 13.27 12.61
C GLN A 161 -0.46 11.86 13.21
N HIS A 162 -0.07 10.88 12.42
CA HIS A 162 -0.11 9.47 12.77
C HIS A 162 1.27 8.90 13.04
N LEU A 163 2.21 9.17 12.16
CA LEU A 163 3.59 8.71 12.26
C LEU A 163 4.52 9.80 11.74
N GLU A 164 5.01 10.61 12.67
CA GLU A 164 5.86 11.75 12.34
C GLU A 164 7.17 11.31 11.67
N LYS A 165 7.54 12.05 10.63
CA LYS A 165 8.83 11.99 9.95
C LYS A 165 9.44 13.39 10.02
N PRO A 166 10.33 13.67 10.99
CA PRO A 166 10.75 15.05 11.34
C PRO A 166 11.30 15.86 10.18
N GLU A 167 11.93 15.22 9.19
CA GLU A 167 12.57 15.89 8.05
C GLU A 167 11.68 15.97 6.80
N LEU A 168 10.37 15.63 6.90
CA LEU A 168 9.50 15.52 5.73
C LEU A 168 9.45 16.81 4.91
N GLU A 169 9.24 17.96 5.51
CA GLU A 169 9.14 19.25 4.76
C GLU A 169 10.45 19.63 4.07
N ARG A 170 11.59 19.32 4.69
CA ARG A 170 12.90 19.50 4.05
C ARG A 170 13.07 18.56 2.87
N PHE A 171 12.62 17.31 3.01
CA PHE A 171 12.64 16.34 1.92
C PHE A 171 11.73 16.75 0.77
N ILE A 172 10.50 17.23 1.05
CA ILE A 172 9.57 17.75 0.04
C ILE A 172 10.22 18.91 -0.73
N THR A 173 10.76 19.90 -0.02
CA THR A 173 11.41 21.05 -0.64
C THR A 173 12.58 20.62 -1.52
N ALA A 174 13.42 19.72 -1.03
CA ALA A 174 14.58 19.24 -1.77
C ALA A 174 14.21 18.39 -3.00
N ALA A 175 13.17 17.55 -2.92
CA ALA A 175 12.68 16.76 -4.02
C ALA A 175 12.05 17.63 -5.11
N GLN A 176 11.16 18.55 -4.72
CA GLN A 176 10.48 19.45 -5.66
C GLN A 176 11.46 20.41 -6.36
N SER A 177 12.49 20.92 -5.66
CA SER A 177 13.53 21.75 -6.29
C SER A 177 14.35 21.00 -7.35
N ARG A 178 14.29 19.69 -7.39
CA ARG A 178 14.92 18.81 -8.39
C ARG A 178 13.95 18.29 -9.44
N GLY A 179 12.69 18.76 -9.43
CA GLY A 179 11.68 18.40 -10.41
C GLY A 179 10.85 17.16 -10.05
N ALA A 180 10.86 16.71 -8.79
CA ALA A 180 9.94 15.67 -8.37
C ALA A 180 8.49 16.15 -8.48
N LEU A 181 7.61 15.28 -8.95
CA LEU A 181 6.16 15.52 -9.04
C LEU A 181 5.52 15.65 -7.65
N GLY A 182 6.04 14.93 -6.69
CA GLY A 182 5.56 14.92 -5.32
C GLY A 182 6.35 13.96 -4.44
N VAL A 183 5.90 13.86 -3.18
CA VAL A 183 6.50 13.01 -2.16
C VAL A 183 5.44 12.09 -1.57
N LEU A 184 5.80 10.83 -1.34
CA LEU A 184 4.98 9.84 -0.66
C LEU A 184 5.70 9.35 0.60
N VAL A 185 4.95 8.81 1.54
CA VAL A 185 5.49 8.19 2.76
C VAL A 185 4.85 6.83 2.98
N ALA A 186 5.57 5.94 3.63
CA ALA A 186 4.99 4.74 4.21
C ALA A 186 4.04 5.13 5.36
N HIS A 187 2.81 4.65 5.35
CA HIS A 187 1.81 4.97 6.36
C HIS A 187 2.14 4.35 7.73
N SER A 188 2.69 3.16 7.73
CA SER A 188 3.10 2.39 8.92
C SER A 188 4.58 1.98 8.87
N GLY A 189 5.44 2.84 8.33
CA GLY A 189 6.86 2.55 8.20
C GLY A 189 7.74 3.80 8.17
N THR A 190 9.02 3.61 7.92
CA THR A 190 10.03 4.67 8.05
C THR A 190 10.37 5.36 6.74
N VAL A 191 10.06 4.76 5.59
CA VAL A 191 10.52 5.26 4.30
C VAL A 191 9.71 6.46 3.80
N VAL A 192 10.42 7.31 3.08
CA VAL A 192 9.88 8.43 2.30
C VAL A 192 10.29 8.24 0.85
N GLY A 193 9.44 8.59 -0.10
CA GLY A 193 9.73 8.47 -1.53
C GLY A 193 9.50 9.78 -2.28
N ALA A 194 10.33 10.05 -3.29
CA ALA A 194 10.08 11.10 -4.28
C ALA A 194 9.55 10.46 -5.56
N LEU A 195 8.49 11.06 -6.14
CA LEU A 195 7.85 10.64 -7.38
C LEU A 195 8.40 11.45 -8.56
N TRP A 196 8.67 10.76 -9.67
CA TRP A 196 9.20 11.32 -10.90
C TRP A 196 8.37 10.89 -12.11
N ALA A 197 8.30 11.74 -13.13
CA ALA A 197 7.76 11.40 -14.44
C ALA A 197 8.66 10.41 -15.19
#